data_b429f08c1244d5748ea2d39a649eb618
#
_entry.id   b429f08c1244d5748ea2d39a649eb618
#
_cell.length_a   1.000
_cell.length_b   1.000
_cell.length_c   1.000
_cell.angle_alpha   90.00
_cell.angle_beta   90.00
_cell.angle_gamma   90.00
#
_symmetry.space_group_name_H-M   'P 1'
#
loop_
_entity.id
_entity.type
_entity.pdbx_description
1 polymer ?
#
loop_
_entity_poly.entity_id
_entity_poly.type
_entity_poly.pdbx_seq_one_letter_code
_entity_poly.pdbx_strand_id
1 'polypeptide(L)'
;MAEDQRPDPDRLLFYGRRRGRKLRPKAARHLEDGLAAFGIDDGRLTAGDVISPRSMFDHDPADVFLEIGFGGGEHLAARAAESPDCGFIGAEPFINGVAALCGHIHEHDLGNVRIWPEDVRLLLPHFPDAGFAGAFILFPDPWPKFRHRSRRILQKPLLAEMKRLIRPGGTLLLASDEPVAKGWILEAMVNADGFEWQASRPADWRQPPRGWPGTRYMAKAEREGRLPNWFLFRRTDDNP
;
A
#
# COMPACT_ATOMS: atom_id res chain seq x y z
N MET A 1 -2.90 -42.77 -9.97
CA MET A 1 -3.98 -41.93 -9.38
C MET A 1 -3.33 -40.60 -9.04
N ALA A 2 -3.60 -39.55 -9.83
CA ALA A 2 -3.10 -38.21 -9.55
C ALA A 2 -3.97 -37.64 -8.41
N GLU A 3 -3.37 -37.34 -7.25
CA GLU A 3 -4.01 -36.61 -6.17
C GLU A 3 -4.44 -35.25 -6.68
N ASP A 4 -5.76 -35.04 -6.60
CA ASP A 4 -6.42 -33.75 -6.84
C ASP A 4 -5.94 -32.77 -5.74
N GLN A 5 -4.82 -32.08 -6.01
CA GLN A 5 -4.32 -31.01 -5.16
C GLN A 5 -5.22 -29.78 -5.33
N ARG A 6 -6.38 -29.80 -4.66
CA ARG A 6 -7.12 -28.55 -4.43
C ARG A 6 -6.19 -27.61 -3.66
N PRO A 7 -6.06 -26.36 -4.10
CA PRO A 7 -5.27 -25.42 -3.33
C PRO A 7 -5.88 -25.26 -1.93
N ASP A 8 -5.00 -25.34 -0.92
CA ASP A 8 -5.32 -25.06 0.47
C ASP A 8 -6.13 -23.76 0.56
N PRO A 9 -7.36 -23.79 1.08
CA PRO A 9 -8.22 -22.61 1.19
C PRO A 9 -7.62 -21.51 2.07
N ASP A 10 -6.70 -21.86 2.98
CA ASP A 10 -6.01 -20.90 3.86
C ASP A 10 -4.72 -20.34 3.24
N ARG A 11 -4.33 -20.84 2.08
CA ARG A 11 -3.16 -20.33 1.37
C ARG A 11 -3.48 -18.98 0.74
N LEU A 12 -2.86 -17.90 1.24
CA LEU A 12 -2.89 -16.59 0.62
C LEU A 12 -2.32 -16.64 -0.80
N LEU A 13 -3.21 -16.54 -1.79
CA LEU A 13 -2.81 -16.55 -3.20
C LEU A 13 -2.39 -15.13 -3.60
N PHE A 14 -1.09 -14.96 -3.87
CA PHE A 14 -0.58 -13.76 -4.52
C PHE A 14 -0.63 -13.93 -6.04
N TYR A 15 -1.31 -13.03 -6.73
CA TYR A 15 -1.52 -13.09 -8.18
C TYR A 15 -0.59 -12.19 -8.97
N GLY A 16 0.19 -11.37 -8.31
CA GLY A 16 1.14 -10.44 -8.92
C GLY A 16 2.45 -11.11 -9.32
N ARG A 17 3.29 -10.34 -10.03
CA ARG A 17 4.64 -10.76 -10.40
C ARG A 17 5.59 -10.44 -9.24
N ARG A 18 6.32 -11.45 -8.73
CA ARG A 18 7.33 -11.25 -7.66
C ARG A 18 8.68 -10.77 -8.17
N ARG A 19 9.07 -11.09 -9.40
CA ARG A 19 10.36 -10.71 -10.00
C ARG A 19 10.16 -10.21 -11.42
N GLY A 20 10.89 -9.14 -11.75
CA GLY A 20 10.97 -8.60 -13.10
C GLY A 20 12.24 -9.00 -13.83
N ARG A 21 12.81 -8.05 -14.59
CA ARG A 21 14.13 -8.24 -15.21
C ARG A 21 15.20 -8.31 -14.12
N LYS A 22 16.32 -8.98 -14.41
CA LYS A 22 17.50 -9.02 -13.54
C LYS A 22 17.90 -7.60 -13.13
N LEU A 23 18.11 -7.39 -11.84
CA LEU A 23 18.55 -6.11 -11.30
C LEU A 23 19.96 -5.78 -11.83
N ARG A 24 20.20 -4.51 -12.14
CA ARG A 24 21.55 -4.00 -12.39
C ARG A 24 22.35 -4.02 -11.08
N PRO A 25 23.70 -4.11 -11.13
CA PRO A 25 24.52 -4.23 -9.91
C PRO A 25 24.26 -3.16 -8.85
N LYS A 26 24.07 -1.89 -9.27
CA LYS A 26 23.72 -0.79 -8.35
C LYS A 26 22.39 -1.04 -7.64
N ALA A 27 21.33 -1.42 -8.37
CA ALA A 27 20.02 -1.68 -7.81
C ALA A 27 20.02 -2.93 -6.90
N ALA A 28 20.84 -3.93 -7.22
CA ALA A 28 20.99 -5.12 -6.36
C ALA A 28 21.64 -4.76 -5.02
N ARG A 29 22.66 -3.90 -5.02
CA ARG A 29 23.28 -3.37 -3.79
C ARG A 29 22.29 -2.54 -2.97
N HIS A 30 21.59 -1.60 -3.62
CA HIS A 30 20.56 -0.81 -2.91
C HIS A 30 19.50 -1.70 -2.26
N LEU A 31 19.10 -2.81 -2.92
CA LEU A 31 18.16 -3.76 -2.34
C LEU A 31 18.71 -4.45 -1.11
N GLU A 32 19.95 -4.96 -1.19
CA GLU A 32 20.62 -5.67 -0.10
C GLU A 32 20.81 -4.76 1.11
N ASP A 33 21.45 -3.59 0.91
CA ASP A 33 21.71 -2.60 1.95
C ASP A 33 20.41 -2.03 2.53
N GLY A 34 19.44 -1.73 1.65
CA GLY A 34 18.16 -1.16 2.05
C GLY A 34 17.29 -2.13 2.85
N LEU A 35 17.24 -3.40 2.48
CA LEU A 35 16.50 -4.40 3.27
C LEU A 35 17.21 -4.71 4.60
N ALA A 36 18.54 -4.69 4.63
CA ALA A 36 19.28 -4.87 5.88
C ALA A 36 19.00 -3.72 6.88
N ALA A 37 18.83 -2.48 6.40
CA ALA A 37 18.63 -1.31 7.23
C ALA A 37 17.15 -1.00 7.53
N PHE A 38 16.24 -1.21 6.57
CA PHE A 38 14.86 -0.76 6.62
C PHE A 38 13.83 -1.88 6.45
N GLY A 39 14.27 -3.11 6.19
CA GLY A 39 13.39 -4.27 6.05
C GLY A 39 12.74 -4.65 7.38
N ILE A 40 11.45 -4.97 7.34
CA ILE A 40 10.75 -5.61 8.46
C ILE A 40 11.10 -7.10 8.40
N ASP A 41 11.71 -7.59 9.48
CA ASP A 41 12.15 -8.97 9.62
C ASP A 41 10.94 -9.87 9.98
N ASP A 42 10.60 -10.79 9.08
CA ASP A 42 9.52 -11.77 9.29
C ASP A 42 9.83 -12.76 10.43
N GLY A 43 11.12 -13.04 10.69
CA GLY A 43 11.57 -13.88 11.81
C GLY A 43 11.23 -13.30 13.18
N ARG A 44 10.91 -12.01 13.27
CA ARG A 44 10.43 -11.34 14.48
C ARG A 44 8.91 -11.34 14.63
N LEU A 45 8.19 -11.74 13.59
CA LEU A 45 6.72 -11.78 13.58
C LEU A 45 6.25 -13.19 13.98
N THR A 46 6.14 -13.45 15.26
CA THR A 46 5.56 -14.70 15.76
C THR A 46 4.04 -14.62 15.70
N ALA A 47 3.36 -15.71 15.37
CA ALA A 47 1.92 -15.74 15.33
C ALA A 47 1.32 -15.31 16.68
N GLY A 48 0.50 -14.25 16.66
CA GLY A 48 -0.13 -13.66 17.84
C GLY A 48 0.60 -12.46 18.45
N ASP A 49 1.82 -12.13 18.00
CA ASP A 49 2.50 -10.92 18.44
C ASP A 49 1.84 -9.68 17.80
N VAL A 50 1.62 -8.66 18.62
CA VAL A 50 1.11 -7.35 18.17
C VAL A 50 2.19 -6.31 18.42
N ILE A 51 2.63 -5.66 17.35
CA ILE A 51 3.73 -4.69 17.34
C ILE A 51 3.20 -3.32 16.97
N SER A 52 3.46 -2.32 17.82
CA SER A 52 3.12 -0.93 17.47
C SER A 52 3.87 -0.49 16.22
N PRO A 53 3.20 0.04 15.18
CA PRO A 53 3.88 0.57 14.00
C PRO A 53 4.95 1.62 14.35
N ARG A 54 4.72 2.43 15.38
CA ARG A 54 5.66 3.47 15.85
C ARG A 54 6.96 2.88 16.36
N SER A 55 6.92 1.73 17.04
CA SER A 55 8.13 1.09 17.60
C SER A 55 9.07 0.49 16.56
N MET A 56 8.70 0.52 15.28
CA MET A 56 9.55 0.09 14.17
C MET A 56 10.57 1.16 13.76
N PHE A 57 10.47 2.37 14.29
CA PHE A 57 11.32 3.50 13.94
C PHE A 57 12.25 3.86 15.10
N ASP A 58 13.46 4.35 14.79
CA ASP A 58 14.46 4.77 15.77
C ASP A 58 14.08 6.10 16.46
N HIS A 59 13.25 6.90 15.80
CA HIS A 59 12.58 8.06 16.40
C HIS A 59 11.13 7.67 16.74
N ASP A 60 10.47 8.43 17.61
CA ASP A 60 9.05 8.22 17.91
C ASP A 60 8.20 9.06 16.93
N PRO A 61 7.72 8.51 15.82
CA PRO A 61 6.99 9.29 14.82
C PRO A 61 5.65 9.78 15.37
N ALA A 62 5.27 11.03 15.03
CA ALA A 62 3.99 11.60 15.41
C ALA A 62 2.82 10.76 14.88
N ASP A 63 2.93 10.33 13.63
CA ASP A 63 1.95 9.51 12.91
C ASP A 63 2.65 8.43 12.07
N VAL A 64 2.00 7.28 11.85
CA VAL A 64 2.48 6.26 10.93
C VAL A 64 1.45 6.04 9.82
N PHE A 65 1.93 5.92 8.59
CA PHE A 65 1.14 5.64 7.40
C PHE A 65 1.55 4.31 6.77
N LEU A 66 0.58 3.62 6.16
CA LEU A 66 0.79 2.37 5.43
C LEU A 66 0.56 2.58 3.94
N GLU A 67 1.50 2.17 3.08
CA GLU A 67 1.28 2.11 1.63
C GLU A 67 1.30 0.67 1.13
N ILE A 68 0.18 0.22 0.56
CA ILE A 68 0.01 -1.15 0.04
C ILE A 68 0.22 -1.15 -1.47
N GLY A 69 1.22 -1.91 -1.93
CA GLY A 69 1.57 -1.99 -3.34
C GLY A 69 2.27 -0.72 -3.83
N PHE A 70 3.32 -0.29 -3.16
CA PHE A 70 4.02 0.96 -3.48
C PHE A 70 4.74 0.96 -4.86
N GLY A 71 4.79 -0.17 -5.56
CA GLY A 71 5.41 -0.26 -6.89
C GLY A 71 6.88 0.15 -6.89
N GLY A 72 7.22 1.30 -7.50
CA GLY A 72 8.58 1.84 -7.48
C GLY A 72 8.93 2.69 -6.27
N GLY A 73 7.95 2.99 -5.43
CA GLY A 73 8.13 3.73 -4.18
C GLY A 73 8.26 5.24 -4.33
N GLU A 74 7.98 5.80 -5.51
CA GLU A 74 8.10 7.25 -5.75
C GLU A 74 7.18 8.06 -4.83
N HIS A 75 5.92 7.58 -4.62
CA HIS A 75 4.97 8.24 -3.73
C HIS A 75 5.42 8.12 -2.28
N LEU A 76 5.74 6.91 -1.84
CA LEU A 76 6.16 6.63 -0.46
C LEU A 76 7.39 7.45 -0.08
N ALA A 77 8.41 7.48 -0.95
CA ALA A 77 9.64 8.24 -0.72
C ALA A 77 9.39 9.75 -0.66
N ALA A 78 8.55 10.28 -1.55
CA ALA A 78 8.19 11.70 -1.55
C ALA A 78 7.43 12.09 -0.27
N ARG A 79 6.48 11.27 0.17
CA ARG A 79 5.75 11.49 1.42
C ARG A 79 6.67 11.43 2.65
N ALA A 80 7.60 10.48 2.65
CA ALA A 80 8.60 10.38 3.71
C ALA A 80 9.52 11.63 3.79
N ALA A 81 9.96 12.12 2.64
CA ALA A 81 10.77 13.34 2.56
C ALA A 81 10.01 14.61 3.00
N GLU A 82 8.71 14.72 2.64
CA GLU A 82 7.87 15.86 3.01
C GLU A 82 7.48 15.88 4.50
N SER A 83 7.51 14.72 5.17
CA SER A 83 7.01 14.57 6.53
C SER A 83 8.00 13.75 7.39
N PRO A 84 9.17 14.30 7.72
CA PRO A 84 10.22 13.59 8.45
C PRO A 84 9.81 13.16 9.87
N ASP A 85 8.83 13.85 10.47
CA ASP A 85 8.29 13.52 11.80
C ASP A 85 7.25 12.37 11.76
N CYS A 86 6.90 11.87 10.56
CA CYS A 86 6.01 10.73 10.37
C CYS A 86 6.78 9.48 9.98
N GLY A 87 6.25 8.31 10.33
CA GLY A 87 6.75 7.02 9.87
C GLY A 87 5.95 6.50 8.66
N PHE A 88 6.62 5.83 7.73
CA PHE A 88 6.00 5.26 6.55
C PHE A 88 6.36 3.78 6.43
N ILE A 89 5.35 2.91 6.41
CA ILE A 89 5.51 1.47 6.19
C ILE A 89 4.99 1.16 4.79
N GLY A 90 5.85 0.61 3.94
CA GLY A 90 5.49 0.19 2.59
C GLY A 90 5.50 -1.33 2.44
N ALA A 91 4.46 -1.90 1.84
CA ALA A 91 4.38 -3.32 1.52
C ALA A 91 4.32 -3.52 0.00
N GLU A 92 5.28 -4.29 -0.56
CA GLU A 92 5.36 -4.56 -2.00
C GLU A 92 6.09 -5.89 -2.26
N PRO A 93 5.43 -6.90 -2.81
CA PRO A 93 6.06 -8.19 -3.11
C PRO A 93 6.89 -8.20 -4.41
N PHE A 94 6.81 -7.17 -5.26
CA PHE A 94 7.59 -7.07 -6.49
C PHE A 94 9.00 -6.55 -6.21
N ILE A 95 9.98 -7.45 -6.16
CA ILE A 95 11.36 -7.16 -5.70
C ILE A 95 12.06 -6.04 -6.48
N ASN A 96 11.72 -5.84 -7.77
CA ASN A 96 12.29 -4.74 -8.55
C ASN A 96 11.72 -3.38 -8.10
N GLY A 97 10.51 -3.35 -7.57
CA GLY A 97 9.91 -2.17 -6.93
C GLY A 97 10.59 -1.87 -5.61
N VAL A 98 10.78 -2.90 -4.78
CA VAL A 98 11.52 -2.78 -3.51
C VAL A 98 12.92 -2.23 -3.75
N ALA A 99 13.65 -2.75 -4.74
CA ALA A 99 14.96 -2.23 -5.11
C ALA A 99 14.95 -0.76 -5.56
N ALA A 100 13.87 -0.32 -6.20
CA ALA A 100 13.71 1.08 -6.59
C ALA A 100 13.47 1.98 -5.36
N LEU A 101 12.60 1.57 -4.43
CA LEU A 101 12.37 2.28 -3.17
C LEU A 101 13.67 2.38 -2.34
N CYS A 102 14.43 1.29 -2.21
CA CYS A 102 15.74 1.32 -1.54
C CYS A 102 16.69 2.34 -2.19
N GLY A 103 16.64 2.49 -3.52
CA GLY A 103 17.35 3.53 -4.24
C GLY A 103 16.91 4.94 -3.86
N HIS A 104 15.60 5.19 -3.76
CA HIS A 104 15.06 6.49 -3.32
C HIS A 104 15.41 6.80 -1.86
N ILE A 105 15.34 5.81 -0.96
CA ILE A 105 15.75 5.97 0.44
C ILE A 105 17.21 6.42 0.52
N HIS A 106 18.10 5.76 -0.22
CA HIS A 106 19.51 6.13 -0.27
C HIS A 106 19.74 7.51 -0.89
N GLU A 107 19.04 7.85 -1.99
CA GLU A 107 19.20 9.11 -2.72
C GLU A 107 18.74 10.32 -1.89
N HIS A 108 17.70 10.15 -1.07
CA HIS A 108 17.10 11.23 -0.27
C HIS A 108 17.39 11.12 1.23
N ASP A 109 18.27 10.22 1.65
CA ASP A 109 18.68 10.00 3.05
C ASP A 109 17.47 9.83 4.00
N LEU A 110 16.53 8.97 3.61
CA LEU A 110 15.29 8.77 4.37
C LEU A 110 15.47 7.77 5.50
N GLY A 111 15.29 8.20 6.76
CA GLY A 111 15.33 7.33 7.96
C GLY A 111 13.96 6.83 8.43
N ASN A 112 12.88 7.45 7.94
CA ASN A 112 11.51 7.27 8.40
C ASN A 112 10.67 6.33 7.52
N VAL A 113 11.30 5.39 6.81
CA VAL A 113 10.65 4.36 5.99
C VAL A 113 10.94 2.97 6.57
N ARG A 114 9.96 2.06 6.50
CA ARG A 114 10.13 0.62 6.74
C ARG A 114 9.50 -0.17 5.58
N ILE A 115 10.11 -1.29 5.21
CA ILE A 115 9.78 -2.04 4.01
C ILE A 115 9.36 -3.47 4.37
N TRP A 116 8.17 -3.87 3.93
CA TRP A 116 7.73 -5.25 3.92
C TRP A 116 7.78 -5.79 2.49
N PRO A 117 8.76 -6.66 2.14
CA PRO A 117 8.96 -7.12 0.75
C PRO A 117 8.09 -8.33 0.38
N GLU A 118 6.96 -8.49 1.02
CA GLU A 118 6.05 -9.62 0.88
C GLU A 118 4.59 -9.15 0.78
N ASP A 119 3.66 -10.12 0.77
CA ASP A 119 2.22 -9.83 0.80
C ASP A 119 1.85 -9.12 2.10
N VAL A 120 1.21 -7.97 1.98
CA VAL A 120 0.79 -7.16 3.13
C VAL A 120 -0.12 -7.92 4.08
N ARG A 121 -0.94 -8.85 3.57
CA ARG A 121 -1.89 -9.65 4.38
C ARG A 121 -1.18 -10.51 5.43
N LEU A 122 0.10 -10.80 5.25
CA LEU A 122 0.93 -11.49 6.24
C LEU A 122 1.37 -10.56 7.36
N LEU A 123 1.44 -9.25 7.10
CA LEU A 123 1.89 -8.24 8.06
C LEU A 123 0.75 -7.63 8.88
N LEU A 124 -0.42 -7.39 8.27
CA LEU A 124 -1.53 -6.69 8.92
C LEU A 124 -1.97 -7.27 10.26
N PRO A 125 -2.05 -8.61 10.47
CA PRO A 125 -2.46 -9.19 11.74
C PRO A 125 -1.56 -8.85 12.93
N HIS A 126 -0.33 -8.43 12.65
CA HIS A 126 0.66 -8.07 13.69
C HIS A 126 0.55 -6.62 14.16
N PHE A 127 -0.37 -5.84 13.63
CA PHE A 127 -0.57 -4.46 14.06
C PHE A 127 -1.81 -4.30 14.95
N PRO A 128 -1.74 -3.43 15.97
CA PRO A 128 -2.88 -3.12 16.84
C PRO A 128 -3.96 -2.34 16.10
N ASP A 129 -5.15 -2.35 16.65
CA ASP A 129 -6.23 -1.49 16.21
C ASP A 129 -5.82 -0.01 16.30
N ALA A 130 -6.29 0.79 15.35
CA ALA A 130 -6.04 2.23 15.28
C ALA A 130 -4.54 2.63 15.30
N GLY A 131 -3.64 1.73 14.88
CA GLY A 131 -2.19 1.96 14.86
C GLY A 131 -1.70 2.92 13.77
N PHE A 132 -2.52 3.22 12.75
CA PHE A 132 -2.16 4.06 11.62
C PHE A 132 -3.01 5.32 11.53
N ALA A 133 -2.37 6.44 11.14
CA ALA A 133 -3.05 7.69 10.81
C ALA A 133 -3.73 7.64 9.44
N GLY A 134 -3.27 6.77 8.56
CA GLY A 134 -3.88 6.55 7.25
C GLY A 134 -3.18 5.49 6.44
N ALA A 135 -3.82 5.14 5.31
CA ALA A 135 -3.26 4.19 4.35
C ALA A 135 -3.45 4.65 2.90
N PHE A 136 -2.58 4.13 2.04
CA PHE A 136 -2.57 4.39 0.61
C PHE A 136 -2.66 3.07 -0.15
N ILE A 137 -3.54 2.99 -1.17
CA ILE A 137 -3.60 1.90 -2.14
C ILE A 137 -3.72 2.54 -3.51
N LEU A 138 -2.59 2.70 -4.19
CA LEU A 138 -2.47 3.55 -5.36
C LEU A 138 -2.25 2.73 -6.61
N PHE A 139 -3.09 2.95 -7.63
CA PHE A 139 -3.01 2.31 -8.94
C PHE A 139 -2.90 0.78 -8.86
N PRO A 140 -3.75 0.10 -8.07
CA PRO A 140 -3.72 -1.35 -7.95
C PRO A 140 -3.98 -2.03 -9.31
N ASP A 141 -3.52 -3.27 -9.44
CA ASP A 141 -3.77 -4.08 -10.64
C ASP A 141 -5.28 -4.13 -10.95
N PRO A 142 -5.70 -3.72 -12.15
CA PRO A 142 -7.12 -3.49 -12.46
C PRO A 142 -7.96 -4.77 -12.55
N TRP A 143 -7.35 -5.91 -12.92
CA TRP A 143 -8.03 -7.20 -13.15
C TRP A 143 -9.40 -7.02 -13.85
N PRO A 144 -9.43 -6.53 -15.12
CA PRO A 144 -10.67 -6.07 -15.75
C PRO A 144 -11.67 -7.20 -16.03
N LYS A 145 -11.19 -8.44 -16.22
CA LYS A 145 -12.07 -9.58 -16.52
C LYS A 145 -12.85 -9.98 -15.26
N PHE A 146 -14.18 -10.16 -15.39
CA PHE A 146 -15.06 -10.56 -14.28
C PHE A 146 -14.59 -11.83 -13.55
N ARG A 147 -14.11 -12.84 -14.28
CA ARG A 147 -13.55 -14.07 -13.69
C ARG A 147 -12.32 -13.84 -12.81
N HIS A 148 -11.68 -12.65 -12.88
CA HIS A 148 -10.51 -12.28 -12.08
C HIS A 148 -10.86 -11.36 -10.91
N ARG A 149 -12.15 -11.12 -10.61
CA ARG A 149 -12.57 -10.21 -9.54
C ARG A 149 -11.99 -10.57 -8.16
N SER A 150 -11.81 -11.86 -7.88
CA SER A 150 -11.20 -12.34 -6.62
C SER A 150 -9.71 -11.99 -6.47
N ARG A 151 -9.06 -11.54 -7.55
CA ARG A 151 -7.64 -11.09 -7.56
C ARG A 151 -7.47 -9.62 -7.18
N ARG A 152 -8.56 -8.84 -7.21
CA ARG A 152 -8.53 -7.42 -6.85
C ARG A 152 -8.18 -7.28 -5.39
N ILE A 153 -7.32 -6.30 -5.07
CA ILE A 153 -6.81 -6.12 -3.71
C ILE A 153 -7.90 -5.70 -2.72
N LEU A 154 -8.83 -4.84 -3.12
CA LEU A 154 -9.92 -4.36 -2.27
C LEU A 154 -11.04 -5.41 -2.15
N GLN A 155 -10.79 -6.41 -1.32
CA GLN A 155 -11.80 -7.39 -0.90
C GLN A 155 -12.28 -7.06 0.50
N LYS A 156 -13.47 -7.57 0.88
CA LYS A 156 -14.05 -7.34 2.21
C LYS A 156 -13.07 -7.60 3.37
N PRO A 157 -12.25 -8.68 3.37
CA PRO A 157 -11.29 -8.88 4.46
C PRO A 157 -10.26 -7.76 4.57
N LEU A 158 -9.71 -7.27 3.44
CA LEU A 158 -8.75 -6.16 3.49
C LEU A 158 -9.41 -4.85 3.96
N LEU A 159 -10.63 -4.57 3.52
CA LEU A 159 -11.36 -3.37 3.98
C LEU A 159 -11.69 -3.42 5.46
N ALA A 160 -12.03 -4.60 6.00
CA ALA A 160 -12.18 -4.80 7.45
C ALA A 160 -10.86 -4.54 8.19
N GLU A 161 -9.72 -5.02 7.66
CA GLU A 161 -8.41 -4.71 8.22
C GLU A 161 -8.09 -3.20 8.14
N MET A 162 -8.39 -2.53 7.03
CA MET A 162 -8.19 -1.07 6.93
C MET A 162 -9.03 -0.31 7.97
N LYS A 163 -10.30 -0.74 8.18
CA LYS A 163 -11.14 -0.16 9.24
C LYS A 163 -10.53 -0.38 10.62
N ARG A 164 -10.04 -1.57 10.91
CA ARG A 164 -9.42 -1.91 12.19
C ARG A 164 -8.14 -1.10 12.44
N LEU A 165 -7.26 -1.05 11.43
CA LEU A 165 -5.91 -0.52 11.55
C LEU A 165 -5.84 1.01 11.50
N ILE A 166 -6.68 1.66 10.70
CA ILE A 166 -6.70 3.13 10.60
C ILE A 166 -7.46 3.68 11.81
N ARG A 167 -6.87 4.63 12.53
CA ARG A 167 -7.54 5.29 13.67
C ARG A 167 -8.80 6.04 13.23
N PRO A 168 -9.80 6.25 14.10
CA PRO A 168 -10.91 7.16 13.85
C PRO A 168 -10.43 8.54 13.39
N GLY A 169 -11.08 9.11 12.37
CA GLY A 169 -10.63 10.35 11.73
C GLY A 169 -9.44 10.20 10.77
N GLY A 170 -8.76 9.05 10.76
CA GLY A 170 -7.69 8.75 9.83
C GLY A 170 -8.18 8.54 8.39
N THR A 171 -7.28 8.42 7.44
CA THR A 171 -7.62 8.47 6.00
C THR A 171 -7.23 7.21 5.25
N LEU A 172 -8.05 6.83 4.26
CA LEU A 172 -7.72 5.85 3.23
C LEU A 172 -7.76 6.53 1.86
N LEU A 173 -6.61 6.66 1.20
CA LEU A 173 -6.52 7.22 -0.13
C LEU A 173 -6.34 6.10 -1.16
N LEU A 174 -7.25 6.05 -2.11
CA LEU A 174 -7.24 5.13 -3.24
C LEU A 174 -7.07 5.93 -4.53
N ALA A 175 -6.35 5.38 -5.52
CA ALA A 175 -6.24 6.03 -6.83
C ALA A 175 -6.22 5.00 -7.95
N SER A 176 -6.75 5.38 -9.12
CA SER A 176 -6.62 4.61 -10.36
C SER A 176 -6.82 5.50 -11.59
N ASP A 177 -6.15 5.17 -12.68
CA ASP A 177 -6.35 5.73 -14.02
C ASP A 177 -7.20 4.80 -14.92
N GLU A 178 -7.40 3.55 -14.48
CA GLU A 178 -8.07 2.52 -15.28
C GLU A 178 -9.59 2.51 -15.00
N PRO A 179 -10.46 2.67 -16.02
CA PRO A 179 -11.89 2.82 -15.82
C PRO A 179 -12.57 1.70 -15.04
N VAL A 180 -12.19 0.44 -15.31
CA VAL A 180 -12.77 -0.71 -14.60
C VAL A 180 -12.34 -0.70 -13.13
N ALA A 181 -11.09 -0.34 -12.84
CA ALA A 181 -10.61 -0.24 -11.46
C ALA A 181 -11.32 0.87 -10.69
N LYS A 182 -11.55 2.04 -11.29
CA LYS A 182 -12.34 3.11 -10.67
C LYS A 182 -13.74 2.63 -10.26
N GLY A 183 -14.39 1.89 -11.14
CA GLY A 183 -15.74 1.34 -10.88
C GLY A 183 -15.74 0.40 -9.67
N TRP A 184 -14.88 -0.62 -9.66
CA TRP A 184 -14.89 -1.57 -8.54
C TRP A 184 -14.30 -1.01 -7.24
N ILE A 185 -13.41 0.00 -7.30
CA ILE A 185 -12.97 0.74 -6.10
C ILE A 185 -14.16 1.41 -5.43
N LEU A 186 -14.94 2.18 -6.20
CA LEU A 186 -16.12 2.87 -5.67
C LEU A 186 -17.16 1.86 -5.17
N GLU A 187 -17.43 0.78 -5.91
CA GLU A 187 -18.35 -0.29 -5.50
C GLU A 187 -17.92 -0.91 -4.17
N ALA A 188 -16.61 -1.22 -4.01
CA ALA A 188 -16.09 -1.79 -2.78
C ALA A 188 -16.23 -0.83 -1.59
N MET A 189 -15.95 0.46 -1.81
CA MET A 189 -15.96 1.47 -0.74
C MET A 189 -17.37 1.91 -0.34
N VAL A 190 -18.32 1.98 -1.27
CA VAL A 190 -19.75 2.27 -0.96
C VAL A 190 -20.35 1.19 -0.06
N ASN A 191 -19.84 -0.06 -0.19
CA ASN A 191 -20.28 -1.19 0.62
C ASN A 191 -19.37 -1.47 1.83
N ALA A 192 -18.40 -0.59 2.10
CA ALA A 192 -17.49 -0.72 3.24
C ALA A 192 -17.99 0.10 4.42
N ASP A 193 -18.32 -0.57 5.51
CA ASP A 193 -18.70 0.12 6.75
C ASP A 193 -17.50 0.87 7.35
N GLY A 194 -17.77 2.00 7.98
CA GLY A 194 -16.78 2.77 8.74
C GLY A 194 -15.90 3.69 7.90
N PHE A 195 -16.30 3.98 6.66
CA PHE A 195 -15.63 4.95 5.81
C PHE A 195 -16.61 5.94 5.18
N GLU A 196 -16.24 7.22 5.20
CA GLU A 196 -16.98 8.29 4.58
C GLU A 196 -16.17 8.92 3.43
N TRP A 197 -16.77 9.00 2.25
CA TRP A 197 -16.12 9.63 1.10
C TRP A 197 -15.99 11.15 1.26
N GLN A 198 -14.78 11.66 1.16
CA GLN A 198 -14.45 13.07 1.38
C GLN A 198 -14.52 13.90 0.09
N ALA A 199 -15.54 13.70 -0.73
CA ALA A 199 -15.73 14.46 -1.96
C ALA A 199 -17.10 15.13 -2.00
N SER A 200 -17.12 16.45 -2.17
CA SER A 200 -18.34 17.26 -2.34
C SER A 200 -18.52 17.79 -3.76
N ARG A 201 -17.46 17.82 -4.56
CA ARG A 201 -17.44 18.33 -5.95
C ARG A 201 -16.50 17.51 -6.82
N PRO A 202 -16.68 17.56 -8.17
CA PRO A 202 -15.86 16.75 -9.08
C PRO A 202 -14.34 16.99 -8.97
N ALA A 203 -13.90 18.17 -8.61
CA ALA A 203 -12.48 18.49 -8.44
C ALA A 203 -11.82 17.63 -7.35
N ASP A 204 -12.57 17.29 -6.30
CA ASP A 204 -12.04 16.60 -5.12
C ASP A 204 -11.56 15.16 -5.43
N TRP A 205 -12.00 14.58 -6.54
CA TRP A 205 -11.59 13.25 -6.99
C TRP A 205 -11.01 13.21 -8.40
N ARG A 206 -11.03 14.33 -9.14
CA ARG A 206 -10.43 14.45 -10.49
C ARG A 206 -9.07 15.12 -10.50
N GLN A 207 -8.72 15.80 -9.42
CA GLN A 207 -7.41 16.44 -9.28
C GLN A 207 -6.59 15.69 -8.23
N PRO A 208 -5.25 15.61 -8.40
CA PRO A 208 -4.41 15.01 -7.40
C PRO A 208 -4.50 15.80 -6.08
N PRO A 209 -4.37 15.13 -4.94
CA PRO A 209 -4.18 15.81 -3.66
C PRO A 209 -3.03 16.82 -3.71
N ARG A 210 -3.12 17.87 -2.90
CA ARG A 210 -2.05 18.87 -2.80
C ARG A 210 -0.74 18.20 -2.41
N GLY A 211 0.36 18.57 -3.08
CA GLY A 211 1.68 17.97 -2.85
C GLY A 211 1.83 16.58 -3.46
N TRP A 212 0.96 16.18 -4.38
CA TRP A 212 1.06 14.88 -5.02
C TRP A 212 2.36 14.77 -5.82
N PRO A 213 3.23 13.78 -5.54
CA PRO A 213 4.45 13.59 -6.31
C PRO A 213 4.14 13.06 -7.72
N GLY A 214 4.91 13.47 -8.70
CA GLY A 214 4.88 12.87 -10.03
C GLY A 214 5.34 11.41 -9.97
N THR A 215 4.47 10.46 -10.31
CA THR A 215 4.82 9.04 -10.34
C THR A 215 4.95 8.54 -11.78
N ARG A 216 5.71 7.44 -11.96
CA ARG A 216 5.80 6.75 -13.27
C ARG A 216 4.43 6.33 -13.79
N TYR A 217 3.51 5.98 -12.91
CA TYR A 217 2.14 5.60 -13.28
C TYR A 217 1.36 6.78 -13.85
N MET A 218 1.50 7.99 -13.26
CA MET A 218 0.89 9.19 -13.82
C MET A 218 1.45 9.53 -15.19
N ALA A 219 2.76 9.56 -15.34
CA ALA A 219 3.39 9.82 -16.63
C ALA A 219 3.01 8.79 -17.70
N LYS A 220 2.77 7.54 -17.32
CA LYS A 220 2.25 6.50 -18.22
C LYS A 220 0.78 6.76 -18.56
N ALA A 221 -0.05 7.06 -17.59
CA ALA A 221 -1.47 7.35 -17.78
C ALA A 221 -1.67 8.53 -18.74
N GLU A 222 -0.94 9.63 -18.55
CA GLU A 222 -0.96 10.80 -19.43
C GLU A 222 -0.60 10.46 -20.88
N ARG A 223 0.48 9.71 -21.09
CA ARG A 223 0.89 9.26 -22.43
C ARG A 223 -0.15 8.38 -23.11
N GLU A 224 -0.94 7.64 -22.34
CA GLU A 224 -2.00 6.76 -22.83
C GLU A 224 -3.37 7.46 -22.84
N GLY A 225 -3.42 8.77 -22.55
CA GLY A 225 -4.65 9.57 -22.53
C GLY A 225 -5.62 9.17 -21.41
N ARG A 226 -5.14 8.49 -20.36
CA ARG A 226 -5.95 8.11 -19.22
C ARG A 226 -5.84 9.17 -18.12
N LEU A 227 -6.98 9.50 -17.52
CA LEU A 227 -7.08 10.48 -16.44
C LEU A 227 -7.17 9.74 -15.10
N PRO A 228 -6.20 9.89 -14.19
CA PRO A 228 -6.29 9.36 -12.84
C PRO A 228 -7.45 9.98 -12.05
N ASN A 229 -7.97 9.22 -11.11
CA ASN A 229 -8.88 9.71 -10.07
C ASN A 229 -8.35 9.31 -8.69
N TRP A 230 -8.62 10.15 -7.70
CA TRP A 230 -8.22 9.98 -6.30
C TRP A 230 -9.46 9.94 -5.43
N PHE A 231 -9.60 8.89 -4.63
CA PHE A 231 -10.76 8.66 -3.79
C PHE A 231 -10.29 8.69 -2.34
N LEU A 232 -10.50 9.82 -1.68
CA LEU A 232 -10.15 10.02 -0.28
C LEU A 232 -11.35 9.65 0.59
N PHE A 233 -11.13 8.70 1.49
CA PHE A 233 -12.10 8.32 2.51
C PHE A 233 -11.55 8.64 3.89
N ARG A 234 -12.43 9.02 4.81
CA ARG A 234 -12.13 9.18 6.22
C ARG A 234 -12.75 8.03 6.99
N ARG A 235 -11.98 7.41 7.89
CA ARG A 235 -12.55 6.45 8.83
C ARG A 235 -13.48 7.19 9.79
N THR A 236 -14.73 6.75 9.86
CA THR A 236 -15.71 7.28 10.82
C THR A 236 -15.47 6.68 12.21
N ASP A 237 -15.94 7.37 13.25
CA ASP A 237 -15.98 6.79 14.58
C ASP A 237 -16.91 5.56 14.58
N ASP A 238 -16.56 4.53 15.35
CA ASP A 238 -17.46 3.44 15.65
C ASP A 238 -18.50 4.00 16.64
N ASN A 239 -19.50 4.68 16.09
CA ASN A 239 -20.60 5.14 16.92
C ASN A 239 -21.62 3.99 17.01
N PRO A 240 -22.05 3.61 18.25
CA PRO A 240 -23.02 2.55 18.47
C PRO A 240 -24.40 2.86 17.88
#